data_2d0d4d35a217d3aa2264d0abb3f8c8b6
#
_entry.id   2d0d4d35a217d3aa2264d0abb3f8c8b6
#
_cell.length_a   1.000
_cell.length_b   1.000
_cell.length_c   1.000
_cell.angle_alpha   90.00
_cell.angle_beta   90.00
_cell.angle_gamma   90.00
#
_symmetry.space_group_name_H-M   'P 1'
#
loop_
_entity.id
_entity.type
_entity.pdbx_description
1 polymer ?
#
loop_
_entity_poly.entity_id
_entity_poly.type
_entity_poly.pdbx_seq_one_letter_code
_entity_poly.pdbx_strand_id
1 'polypeptide(L)'
;VIDGVQLTTGRNGHAMGGVWMHFALGEGLFYSGDWSEESDWFPLDLPPPAATAILDCSYQLDDVPQTERFAALDALLDRLEGQVLLPVPPSGRAGEMALHLIRRYGHASVMLDPECQAVLATGLRSGTLGVDAAKIAPLLARGPLDEARFLVCDTPNADGGAAWGYVRAWHESGRLGRDAHVVFTGHMTAHARGICSVPGGYFQRWNVHPPLRDQVRMLERLGAKRFAPAFCTQPEDYLIEDLGVEVFMHDPVRL
;
A
#
# COMPACT_ATOMS: atom_id res chain seq x y z
N VAL A 1 9.63 12.33 24.43
CA VAL A 1 9.19 13.71 24.76
C VAL A 1 9.84 14.66 23.77
N ILE A 2 9.05 15.48 23.10
CA ILE A 2 9.53 16.51 22.17
C ILE A 2 9.02 17.85 22.71
N ASP A 3 9.91 18.78 23.00
CA ASP A 3 9.61 20.12 23.58
C ASP A 3 8.65 20.07 24.79
N GLY A 4 8.82 19.08 25.66
CA GLY A 4 7.97 18.90 26.85
C GLY A 4 6.68 18.14 26.60
N VAL A 5 6.32 17.85 25.35
CA VAL A 5 5.13 17.07 24.98
C VAL A 5 5.45 15.57 24.96
N GLN A 6 4.66 14.78 25.64
CA GLN A 6 4.78 13.31 25.56
C GLN A 6 4.30 12.83 24.19
N LEU A 7 5.15 12.04 23.51
CA LEU A 7 4.85 11.37 22.26
C LEU A 7 4.74 9.87 22.50
N THR A 8 3.66 9.26 22.02
CA THR A 8 3.48 7.82 21.90
C THR A 8 3.42 7.45 20.42
N THR A 9 4.00 6.31 20.04
CA THR A 9 3.96 5.80 18.66
C THR A 9 3.53 4.34 18.67
N GLY A 10 2.93 3.90 17.57
CA GLY A 10 2.63 2.51 17.31
C GLY A 10 2.69 2.23 15.81
N ARG A 11 2.68 0.96 15.43
CA ARG A 11 2.73 0.54 14.01
C ARG A 11 1.47 0.99 13.28
N ASN A 12 1.61 1.45 12.06
CA ASN A 12 0.51 2.03 11.29
C ASN A 12 -0.15 1.11 10.26
N GLY A 13 0.31 -0.14 10.12
CA GLY A 13 -0.28 -1.12 9.19
C GLY A 13 -0.03 -0.88 7.70
N HIS A 14 0.74 0.15 7.33
CA HIS A 14 0.96 0.52 5.93
C HIS A 14 2.23 -0.12 5.33
N ALA A 15 3.32 -0.03 6.04
CA ALA A 15 4.63 -0.48 5.58
C ALA A 15 5.56 -0.84 6.73
N MET A 16 6.65 -1.51 6.40
CA MET A 16 7.69 -1.89 7.35
C MET A 16 8.30 -0.66 8.02
N GLY A 17 8.21 -0.58 9.35
CA GLY A 17 8.71 0.55 10.13
C GLY A 17 7.80 1.80 10.12
N GLY A 18 6.66 1.76 9.42
CA GLY A 18 5.66 2.83 9.47
C GLY A 18 5.03 2.96 10.86
N VAL A 19 4.85 4.20 11.32
CA VAL A 19 4.27 4.49 12.64
C VAL A 19 3.24 5.61 12.56
N TRP A 20 2.23 5.50 13.42
CA TRP A 20 1.40 6.63 13.80
C TRP A 20 1.99 7.34 15.04
N MET A 21 1.57 8.57 15.28
CA MET A 21 2.01 9.39 16.41
C MET A 21 0.82 9.94 17.20
N HIS A 22 0.91 9.86 18.53
CA HIS A 22 -0.04 10.47 19.43
C HIS A 22 0.71 11.45 20.34
N PHE A 23 0.28 12.71 20.35
CA PHE A 23 0.82 13.77 21.16
C PHE A 23 -0.14 14.05 22.32
N ALA A 24 0.38 14.06 23.57
CA ALA A 24 -0.38 14.43 24.75
C ALA A 24 -0.54 15.97 24.85
N LEU A 25 -1.25 16.53 23.87
CA LEU A 25 -1.61 17.95 23.77
C LEU A 25 -3.09 18.12 24.04
N GLY A 26 -3.47 18.87 25.07
CA GLY A 26 -4.86 19.05 25.45
C GLY A 26 -5.56 17.71 25.69
N GLU A 27 -6.64 17.44 24.96
CA GLU A 27 -7.37 16.16 24.99
C GLU A 27 -6.80 15.11 23.99
N GLY A 28 -5.58 15.28 23.51
CA GLY A 28 -4.88 14.39 22.59
C GLY A 28 -4.96 14.85 21.13
N LEU A 29 -3.80 14.74 20.44
CA LEU A 29 -3.69 14.89 19.00
C LEU A 29 -3.12 13.60 18.42
N PHE A 30 -3.84 13.01 17.49
CA PHE A 30 -3.42 11.82 16.74
C PHE A 30 -3.06 12.19 15.31
N TYR A 31 -1.92 11.65 14.82
CA TYR A 31 -1.46 11.74 13.44
C TYR A 31 -1.20 10.34 12.92
N SER A 32 -1.96 9.92 11.90
CA SER A 32 -1.88 8.55 11.42
C SER A 32 -0.60 8.25 10.62
N GLY A 33 0.00 9.25 9.96
CA GLY A 33 0.81 8.98 8.79
C GLY A 33 0.01 8.18 7.75
N ASP A 34 0.65 7.59 6.75
CA ASP A 34 0.01 6.59 5.90
C ASP A 34 -0.34 5.37 6.75
N TRP A 35 -1.57 4.86 6.70
CA TRP A 35 -1.99 3.74 7.55
C TRP A 35 -2.98 2.81 6.85
N SER A 36 -3.14 1.58 7.39
CA SER A 36 -4.13 0.62 6.92
C SER A 36 -4.54 -0.35 8.03
N GLU A 37 -5.82 -0.71 8.09
CA GLU A 37 -6.32 -1.85 8.89
C GLU A 37 -6.45 -3.13 8.06
N GLU A 38 -6.35 -3.05 6.73
CA GLU A 38 -6.66 -4.14 5.83
C GLU A 38 -5.46 -5.05 5.51
N SER A 39 -4.27 -4.76 6.04
CA SER A 39 -3.08 -5.57 5.78
C SER A 39 -3.01 -6.79 6.70
N ASP A 40 -2.92 -7.99 6.11
CA ASP A 40 -2.55 -9.23 6.83
C ASP A 40 -1.04 -9.29 7.16
N TRP A 41 -0.26 -8.38 6.58
CA TRP A 41 1.20 -8.42 6.61
C TRP A 41 1.80 -7.45 7.60
N PHE A 42 1.27 -6.23 7.65
CA PHE A 42 1.71 -5.18 8.55
C PHE A 42 0.69 -4.97 9.67
N PRO A 43 1.09 -5.16 10.93
CA PRO A 43 0.16 -4.94 12.04
C PRO A 43 -0.12 -3.46 12.27
N LEU A 44 -1.35 -3.14 12.63
CA LEU A 44 -1.76 -1.86 13.17
C LEU A 44 -1.87 -1.96 14.69
N ASP A 45 -1.13 -1.14 15.42
CA ASP A 45 -1.33 -0.98 16.87
C ASP A 45 -2.44 0.02 17.12
N LEU A 46 -3.33 -0.28 18.08
CA LEU A 46 -4.44 0.61 18.38
C LEU A 46 -3.95 1.86 19.11
N PRO A 47 -4.28 3.07 18.62
CA PRO A 47 -3.89 4.30 19.29
C PRO A 47 -4.70 4.56 20.54
N PRO A 48 -4.19 5.34 21.51
CA PRO A 48 -4.97 5.85 22.61
C PRO A 48 -5.99 6.91 22.13
N PRO A 49 -7.04 7.23 22.93
CA PRO A 49 -8.02 8.25 22.59
C PRO A 49 -7.37 9.61 22.30
N ALA A 50 -7.96 10.37 21.35
CA ALA A 50 -7.50 11.70 20.96
C ALA A 50 -8.67 12.53 20.43
N ALA A 51 -8.90 13.71 20.99
CA ALA A 51 -9.99 14.58 20.57
C ALA A 51 -9.75 15.24 19.20
N THR A 52 -8.50 15.27 18.73
CA THR A 52 -8.15 15.78 17.40
C THR A 52 -7.42 14.70 16.62
N ALA A 53 -7.87 14.43 15.39
CA ALA A 53 -7.27 13.47 14.48
C ALA A 53 -6.83 14.14 13.17
N ILE A 54 -5.62 13.82 12.73
CA ILE A 54 -5.14 14.10 11.37
C ILE A 54 -4.93 12.74 10.72
N LEU A 55 -5.80 12.38 9.77
CA LEU A 55 -5.79 11.06 9.15
C LEU A 55 -5.38 11.11 7.68
N ASP A 56 -4.69 10.06 7.26
CA ASP A 56 -4.50 9.75 5.85
C ASP A 56 -5.85 9.52 5.16
N CYS A 57 -6.09 10.33 4.15
CA CYS A 57 -7.27 10.32 3.30
C CYS A 57 -6.90 10.18 1.82
N SER A 58 -5.79 9.50 1.52
CA SER A 58 -5.26 9.34 0.16
C SER A 58 -6.27 8.72 -0.81
N TYR A 59 -7.23 7.95 -0.32
CA TYR A 59 -8.31 7.37 -1.14
C TYR A 59 -9.61 8.20 -1.09
N GLN A 60 -9.60 9.34 -0.41
CA GLN A 60 -10.77 10.21 -0.29
C GLN A 60 -12.01 9.44 0.20
N LEU A 61 -13.14 9.57 -0.50
CA LEU A 61 -14.39 8.89 -0.17
C LEU A 61 -14.51 7.47 -0.79
N ASP A 62 -13.43 6.93 -1.39
CA ASP A 62 -13.44 5.54 -1.90
C ASP A 62 -13.60 4.56 -0.72
N ASP A 63 -14.67 3.75 -0.77
CA ASP A 63 -15.03 2.82 0.31
C ASP A 63 -14.97 1.35 -0.12
N VAL A 64 -14.28 1.03 -1.21
CA VAL A 64 -14.13 -0.34 -1.68
C VAL A 64 -13.11 -1.10 -0.83
N PRO A 65 -13.50 -2.19 -0.15
CA PRO A 65 -12.60 -2.94 0.74
C PRO A 65 -11.55 -3.74 -0.04
N GLN A 66 -10.45 -4.09 0.64
CA GLN A 66 -9.36 -4.86 0.05
C GLN A 66 -9.80 -6.21 -0.51
N THR A 67 -10.77 -6.87 0.11
CA THR A 67 -11.30 -8.15 -0.39
C THR A 67 -11.91 -8.03 -1.79
N GLU A 68 -12.61 -6.94 -2.09
CA GLU A 68 -13.14 -6.68 -3.42
C GLU A 68 -12.03 -6.29 -4.41
N ARG A 69 -11.01 -5.55 -3.94
CA ARG A 69 -9.81 -5.24 -4.74
C ARG A 69 -9.06 -6.52 -5.14
N PHE A 70 -8.91 -7.46 -4.22
CA PHE A 70 -8.33 -8.77 -4.50
C PHE A 70 -9.13 -9.53 -5.55
N ALA A 71 -10.44 -9.61 -5.40
CA ALA A 71 -11.30 -10.29 -6.36
C ALA A 71 -11.19 -9.67 -7.78
N ALA A 72 -11.14 -8.34 -7.87
CA ALA A 72 -10.98 -7.64 -9.14
C ALA A 72 -9.57 -7.85 -9.76
N LEU A 73 -8.51 -7.84 -8.93
CA LEU A 73 -7.16 -8.15 -9.37
C LEU A 73 -7.06 -9.58 -9.89
N ASP A 74 -7.57 -10.55 -9.13
CA ASP A 74 -7.58 -11.96 -9.51
C ASP A 74 -8.31 -12.18 -10.83
N ALA A 75 -9.50 -11.57 -10.99
CA ALA A 75 -10.26 -11.65 -12.24
C ALA A 75 -9.51 -11.03 -13.44
N LEU A 76 -8.70 -9.99 -13.21
CA LEU A 76 -7.81 -9.44 -14.24
C LEU A 76 -6.69 -10.43 -14.56
N LEU A 77 -5.97 -10.91 -13.54
CA LEU A 77 -4.83 -11.81 -13.71
C LEU A 77 -5.21 -13.13 -14.40
N ASP A 78 -6.39 -13.69 -14.10
CA ASP A 78 -6.86 -14.91 -14.71
C ASP A 78 -7.11 -14.80 -16.24
N ARG A 79 -7.36 -13.59 -16.75
CA ARG A 79 -7.56 -13.31 -18.18
C ARG A 79 -6.26 -13.04 -18.94
N LEU A 80 -5.18 -12.71 -18.22
CA LEU A 80 -3.91 -12.39 -18.85
C LEU A 80 -3.10 -13.67 -19.10
N GLU A 81 -2.71 -13.89 -20.35
CA GLU A 81 -1.82 -14.99 -20.72
C GLU A 81 -0.36 -14.58 -20.64
N GLY A 82 0.53 -15.54 -20.36
CA GLY A 82 1.97 -15.30 -20.28
C GLY A 82 2.42 -14.65 -18.99
N GLN A 83 3.41 -13.74 -19.08
CA GLN A 83 4.03 -13.12 -17.91
C GLN A 83 3.33 -11.83 -17.49
N VAL A 84 3.24 -11.61 -16.19
CA VAL A 84 2.67 -10.40 -15.61
C VAL A 84 3.67 -9.76 -14.64
N LEU A 85 4.07 -8.54 -14.93
CA LEU A 85 4.87 -7.70 -14.05
C LEU A 85 3.96 -6.90 -13.14
N LEU A 86 4.24 -6.93 -11.84
CA LEU A 86 3.58 -6.13 -10.81
C LEU A 86 4.63 -5.21 -10.15
N PRO A 87 4.76 -3.97 -10.63
CA PRO A 87 5.65 -2.98 -10.04
C PRO A 87 5.12 -2.51 -8.68
N VAL A 88 5.93 -2.61 -7.62
CA VAL A 88 5.51 -2.32 -6.25
C VAL A 88 6.63 -1.69 -5.43
N PRO A 89 6.31 -0.93 -4.36
CA PRO A 89 7.32 -0.52 -3.40
C PRO A 89 7.83 -1.74 -2.61
N PRO A 90 9.16 -1.95 -2.52
CA PRO A 90 9.73 -3.12 -1.86
C PRO A 90 9.41 -3.21 -0.36
N SER A 91 9.41 -2.05 0.34
CA SER A 91 9.16 -1.97 1.78
C SER A 91 7.68 -2.09 2.18
N GLY A 92 6.77 -1.97 1.21
CA GLY A 92 5.33 -2.05 1.45
C GLY A 92 4.75 -3.34 0.84
N ARG A 93 4.15 -3.21 -0.32
CA ARG A 93 3.26 -4.20 -0.97
C ARG A 93 3.92 -5.49 -1.45
N ALA A 94 5.25 -5.49 -1.70
CA ALA A 94 5.92 -6.60 -2.41
C ALA A 94 5.71 -7.97 -1.76
N GLY A 95 5.95 -8.08 -0.45
CA GLY A 95 5.82 -9.35 0.27
C GLY A 95 4.37 -9.83 0.36
N GLU A 96 3.45 -8.92 0.66
CA GLU A 96 2.02 -9.23 0.79
C GLU A 96 1.42 -9.67 -0.56
N MET A 97 1.73 -8.95 -1.63
CA MET A 97 1.31 -9.30 -2.99
C MET A 97 1.87 -10.65 -3.43
N ALA A 98 3.16 -10.89 -3.21
CA ALA A 98 3.76 -12.18 -3.53
C ALA A 98 3.09 -13.31 -2.76
N LEU A 99 2.78 -13.13 -1.47
CA LEU A 99 2.07 -14.13 -0.67
C LEU A 99 0.64 -14.39 -1.19
N HIS A 100 -0.10 -13.34 -1.57
CA HIS A 100 -1.42 -13.47 -2.19
C HIS A 100 -1.36 -14.30 -3.48
N LEU A 101 -0.42 -13.97 -4.35
CA LEU A 101 -0.22 -14.69 -5.62
C LEU A 101 0.20 -16.15 -5.40
N ILE A 102 1.08 -16.44 -4.43
CA ILE A 102 1.50 -17.79 -4.08
C ILE A 102 0.32 -18.63 -3.58
N ARG A 103 -0.55 -18.07 -2.74
CA ARG A 103 -1.73 -18.75 -2.24
C ARG A 103 -2.69 -19.17 -3.36
N ARG A 104 -2.79 -18.37 -4.41
CA ARG A 104 -3.69 -18.61 -5.53
C ARG A 104 -3.07 -19.45 -6.65
N TYR A 105 -1.85 -19.13 -7.07
CA TYR A 105 -1.21 -19.69 -8.26
C TYR A 105 -0.04 -20.63 -7.96
N GLY A 106 0.30 -20.79 -6.69
CA GLY A 106 1.40 -21.64 -6.25
C GLY A 106 2.77 -20.98 -6.35
N HIS A 107 3.70 -21.55 -5.59
CA HIS A 107 5.05 -21.03 -5.44
C HIS A 107 5.84 -20.91 -6.75
N ALA A 108 5.69 -21.88 -7.68
CA ALA A 108 6.44 -21.89 -8.93
C ALA A 108 6.09 -20.71 -9.85
N SER A 109 4.93 -20.09 -9.64
CA SER A 109 4.42 -19.02 -10.50
C SER A 109 4.88 -17.63 -10.12
N VAL A 110 5.51 -17.42 -8.95
CA VAL A 110 5.77 -16.08 -8.38
C VAL A 110 7.24 -15.89 -8.08
N MET A 111 7.79 -14.76 -8.47
CA MET A 111 9.15 -14.31 -8.17
C MET A 111 9.17 -12.88 -7.65
N LEU A 112 10.03 -12.65 -6.67
CA LEU A 112 10.44 -11.32 -6.21
C LEU A 112 11.78 -10.97 -6.86
N ASP A 113 11.95 -9.72 -7.26
CA ASP A 113 13.26 -9.24 -7.66
C ASP A 113 14.23 -9.16 -6.46
N PRO A 114 15.55 -9.01 -6.71
CA PRO A 114 16.56 -9.00 -5.64
C PRO A 114 16.34 -7.89 -4.60
N GLU A 115 15.83 -6.72 -4.99
CA GLU A 115 15.57 -5.60 -4.07
C GLU A 115 14.41 -5.94 -3.13
N CYS A 116 13.29 -6.43 -3.65
CA CYS A 116 12.18 -6.89 -2.87
C CYS A 116 12.58 -8.03 -1.91
N GLN A 117 13.44 -8.96 -2.35
CA GLN A 117 13.98 -10.03 -1.49
C GLN A 117 14.84 -9.48 -0.35
N ALA A 118 15.72 -8.52 -0.63
CA ALA A 118 16.61 -7.91 0.36
C ALA A 118 15.83 -7.15 1.44
N VAL A 119 14.82 -6.38 1.03
CA VAL A 119 13.94 -5.65 1.95
C VAL A 119 13.13 -6.62 2.81
N LEU A 120 12.55 -7.66 2.21
CA LEU A 120 11.80 -8.69 2.92
C LEU A 120 12.68 -9.42 3.96
N ALA A 121 13.91 -9.81 3.60
CA ALA A 121 14.87 -10.42 4.50
C ALA A 121 15.22 -9.49 5.69
N THR A 122 15.28 -8.18 5.44
CA THR A 122 15.50 -7.19 6.50
C THR A 122 14.32 -7.10 7.45
N GLY A 123 13.09 -7.09 6.94
CA GLY A 123 11.87 -7.10 7.75
C GLY A 123 11.78 -8.34 8.65
N LEU A 124 12.14 -9.51 8.13
CA LEU A 124 12.21 -10.75 8.92
C LEU A 124 13.20 -10.64 10.09
N ARG A 125 14.39 -10.11 9.82
CA ARG A 125 15.42 -9.96 10.87
C ARG A 125 15.03 -8.93 11.93
N SER A 126 14.30 -7.89 11.55
CA SER A 126 13.87 -6.82 12.48
C SER A 126 12.68 -7.19 13.35
N GLY A 127 11.94 -8.25 13.01
CA GLY A 127 10.71 -8.64 13.69
C GLY A 127 9.55 -7.63 13.52
N THR A 128 9.60 -6.79 12.50
CA THR A 128 8.58 -5.75 12.26
C THR A 128 7.35 -6.25 11.50
N LEU A 129 7.40 -7.45 10.94
CA LEU A 129 6.29 -8.07 10.22
C LEU A 129 5.34 -8.81 11.15
N GLY A 130 4.04 -8.71 10.87
CA GLY A 130 2.98 -9.40 11.61
C GLY A 130 2.75 -10.86 11.20
N VAL A 131 3.62 -11.41 10.34
CA VAL A 131 3.45 -12.75 9.76
C VAL A 131 4.49 -13.73 10.26
N ASP A 132 4.14 -15.00 10.21
CA ASP A 132 5.02 -16.13 10.54
C ASP A 132 6.18 -16.21 9.54
N ALA A 133 7.40 -16.27 10.03
CA ALA A 133 8.62 -16.40 9.24
C ALA A 133 8.59 -17.63 8.31
N ALA A 134 7.96 -18.73 8.73
CA ALA A 134 7.82 -19.94 7.92
C ALA A 134 7.01 -19.73 6.65
N LYS A 135 6.06 -18.78 6.65
CA LYS A 135 5.27 -18.42 5.46
C LYS A 135 6.05 -17.56 4.45
N ILE A 136 7.07 -16.87 4.93
CA ILE A 136 7.86 -15.93 4.13
C ILE A 136 9.13 -16.58 3.57
N ALA A 137 9.75 -17.49 4.30
CA ALA A 137 11.00 -18.12 3.90
C ALA A 137 11.00 -18.63 2.45
N PRO A 138 9.91 -19.23 1.93
CA PRO A 138 9.86 -19.64 0.53
C PRO A 138 9.97 -18.50 -0.49
N LEU A 139 9.67 -17.26 -0.11
CA LEU A 139 9.80 -16.09 -1.00
C LEU A 139 11.26 -15.67 -1.21
N LEU A 140 12.15 -16.04 -0.27
CA LEU A 140 13.58 -15.69 -0.31
C LEU A 140 14.44 -16.71 -1.07
N ALA A 141 13.96 -17.94 -1.23
CA ALA A 141 14.74 -19.06 -1.79
C ALA A 141 14.49 -19.30 -3.28
N ARG A 142 14.41 -18.23 -4.08
CA ARG A 142 14.01 -18.35 -5.48
C ARG A 142 15.11 -18.10 -6.49
N GLY A 143 15.07 -18.94 -7.56
CA GLY A 143 15.94 -18.85 -8.73
C GLY A 143 15.59 -17.69 -9.70
N PRO A 144 16.03 -17.75 -10.95
CA PRO A 144 15.90 -16.63 -11.89
C PRO A 144 14.46 -16.16 -12.10
N LEU A 145 14.28 -14.84 -12.20
CA LEU A 145 12.98 -14.18 -12.43
C LEU A 145 12.31 -14.60 -13.75
N ASP A 146 13.10 -14.94 -14.75
CA ASP A 146 12.64 -15.10 -16.13
C ASP A 146 11.69 -16.30 -16.35
N GLU A 147 11.63 -17.26 -15.42
CA GLU A 147 10.80 -18.45 -15.53
C GLU A 147 9.43 -18.32 -14.85
N ALA A 148 9.20 -17.27 -14.02
CA ALA A 148 7.95 -17.10 -13.31
C ALA A 148 6.89 -16.41 -14.17
N ARG A 149 5.60 -16.75 -13.92
CA ARG A 149 4.47 -16.05 -14.52
C ARG A 149 4.29 -14.66 -13.94
N PHE A 150 4.42 -14.51 -12.63
CA PHE A 150 4.22 -13.25 -11.90
C PHE A 150 5.56 -12.73 -11.38
N LEU A 151 5.93 -11.55 -11.83
CA LEU A 151 7.17 -10.86 -11.46
C LEU A 151 6.82 -9.68 -10.58
N VAL A 152 7.09 -9.78 -9.28
CA VAL A 152 6.88 -8.69 -8.31
C VAL A 152 8.20 -7.95 -8.16
N CYS A 153 8.26 -6.74 -8.67
CA CYS A 153 9.50 -5.98 -8.82
C CYS A 153 9.37 -4.56 -8.26
N ASP A 154 10.49 -4.00 -7.78
CA ASP A 154 10.65 -2.57 -7.64
C ASP A 154 10.74 -1.95 -9.07
N THR A 155 10.52 -0.73 -9.37
CA THR A 155 9.96 0.40 -8.66
C THR A 155 8.47 0.53 -8.97
N PRO A 156 7.63 1.14 -8.10
CA PRO A 156 6.17 1.07 -8.22
C PRO A 156 5.56 1.68 -9.49
N ASN A 157 6.30 2.52 -10.19
CA ASN A 157 5.88 3.15 -11.45
C ASN A 157 6.61 2.61 -12.68
N ALA A 158 7.42 1.55 -12.53
CA ALA A 158 8.27 0.98 -13.57
C ALA A 158 9.15 2.04 -14.30
N ASP A 159 9.59 3.06 -13.58
CA ASP A 159 10.45 4.15 -14.08
C ASP A 159 11.92 3.96 -13.72
N GLY A 160 12.27 2.81 -13.15
CA GLY A 160 13.62 2.39 -12.75
C GLY A 160 13.68 0.92 -12.39
N GLY A 161 14.82 0.47 -11.87
CA GLY A 161 15.03 -0.87 -11.35
C GLY A 161 14.74 -2.01 -12.31
N ALA A 162 14.43 -3.18 -11.77
CA ALA A 162 14.10 -4.37 -12.55
C ALA A 162 12.81 -4.18 -13.36
N ALA A 163 11.80 -3.50 -12.79
CA ALA A 163 10.52 -3.27 -13.45
C ALA A 163 10.68 -2.53 -14.80
N TRP A 164 11.47 -1.45 -14.82
CA TRP A 164 11.77 -0.75 -16.07
C TRP A 164 12.48 -1.62 -17.09
N GLY A 165 13.43 -2.46 -16.64
CA GLY A 165 14.14 -3.40 -17.49
C GLY A 165 13.20 -4.34 -18.25
N TYR A 166 12.23 -4.92 -17.55
CA TYR A 166 11.21 -5.80 -18.15
C TYR A 166 10.29 -5.06 -19.12
N VAL A 167 9.73 -3.90 -18.72
CA VAL A 167 8.85 -3.12 -19.59
C VAL A 167 9.54 -2.77 -20.91
N ARG A 168 10.79 -2.28 -20.84
CA ARG A 168 11.56 -1.95 -22.03
C ARG A 168 11.83 -3.17 -22.92
N ALA A 169 12.32 -4.26 -22.32
CA ALA A 169 12.62 -5.48 -23.08
C ALA A 169 11.37 -6.08 -23.75
N TRP A 170 10.23 -6.05 -23.07
CA TRP A 170 8.97 -6.54 -23.63
C TRP A 170 8.42 -5.63 -24.72
N HIS A 171 8.59 -4.30 -24.58
CA HIS A 171 8.24 -3.35 -25.62
C HIS A 171 9.13 -3.55 -26.87
N GLU A 172 10.45 -3.60 -26.71
CA GLU A 172 11.43 -3.77 -27.81
C GLU A 172 11.24 -5.11 -28.56
N SER A 173 10.88 -6.18 -27.84
CA SER A 173 10.65 -7.51 -28.43
C SER A 173 9.21 -7.72 -28.96
N GLY A 174 8.31 -6.75 -28.81
CA GLY A 174 6.91 -6.86 -29.20
C GLY A 174 6.11 -7.87 -28.38
N ARG A 175 6.56 -8.18 -27.16
CA ARG A 175 5.86 -9.07 -26.21
C ARG A 175 4.78 -8.33 -25.41
N LEU A 176 5.00 -7.04 -25.11
CA LEU A 176 4.05 -6.23 -24.33
C LEU A 176 2.68 -6.19 -25.01
N GLY A 177 1.65 -6.62 -24.32
CA GLY A 177 0.28 -6.70 -24.80
C GLY A 177 -0.05 -7.98 -25.59
N ARG A 178 0.92 -8.88 -25.78
CA ARG A 178 0.73 -10.19 -26.43
C ARG A 178 0.83 -11.34 -25.41
N ASP A 179 2.01 -11.53 -24.83
CA ASP A 179 2.35 -12.59 -23.88
C ASP A 179 3.14 -12.06 -22.67
N ALA A 180 3.10 -10.74 -22.50
CA ALA A 180 3.66 -10.03 -21.36
C ALA A 180 2.82 -8.79 -21.04
N HIS A 181 2.56 -8.56 -19.75
CA HIS A 181 1.64 -7.54 -19.26
C HIS A 181 2.21 -6.85 -18.02
N VAL A 182 1.81 -5.59 -17.80
CA VAL A 182 2.17 -4.81 -16.61
C VAL A 182 0.89 -4.41 -15.89
N VAL A 183 0.80 -4.71 -14.59
CA VAL A 183 -0.36 -4.36 -13.77
C VAL A 183 0.10 -3.44 -12.63
N PHE A 184 -0.22 -2.16 -12.73
CA PHE A 184 0.01 -1.20 -11.66
C PHE A 184 -1.08 -1.29 -10.60
N THR A 185 -0.70 -1.15 -9.33
CA THR A 185 -1.62 -1.39 -8.21
C THR A 185 -1.70 -0.23 -7.21
N GLY A 186 -0.93 0.84 -7.40
CA GLY A 186 -0.87 1.99 -6.51
C GLY A 186 -0.95 3.31 -7.25
N HIS A 187 -0.40 4.36 -6.64
CA HIS A 187 -0.31 5.67 -7.27
C HIS A 187 0.49 5.58 -8.58
N MET A 188 -0.05 6.20 -9.62
CA MET A 188 0.58 6.23 -10.94
C MET A 188 1.12 7.62 -11.29
N THR A 189 2.41 7.68 -11.63
CA THR A 189 3.03 8.85 -12.28
C THR A 189 2.55 8.98 -13.74
N ALA A 190 2.93 10.08 -14.41
CA ALA A 190 2.68 10.24 -15.85
C ALA A 190 3.31 9.10 -16.67
N HIS A 191 4.48 8.58 -16.25
CA HIS A 191 5.16 7.45 -16.87
C HIS A 191 4.30 6.16 -16.81
N ALA A 192 3.84 5.78 -15.62
CA ALA A 192 2.99 4.60 -15.45
C ALA A 192 1.67 4.72 -16.22
N ARG A 193 1.05 5.91 -16.22
CA ARG A 193 -0.15 6.17 -17.05
C ARG A 193 0.14 6.03 -18.54
N GLY A 194 1.32 6.43 -18.99
CA GLY A 194 1.77 6.22 -20.38
C GLY A 194 1.83 4.73 -20.74
N ILE A 195 2.34 3.89 -19.86
CA ILE A 195 2.35 2.42 -20.06
C ILE A 195 0.92 1.87 -20.09
N CYS A 196 0.03 2.34 -19.21
CA CYS A 196 -1.38 1.91 -19.23
C CYS A 196 -2.18 2.37 -20.46
N SER A 197 -1.68 3.33 -21.22
CA SER A 197 -2.34 3.82 -22.45
C SER A 197 -2.07 2.96 -23.68
N VAL A 198 -1.19 1.96 -23.58
CA VAL A 198 -0.87 1.02 -24.66
C VAL A 198 -1.31 -0.40 -24.30
N PRO A 199 -1.50 -1.30 -25.30
CA PRO A 199 -1.83 -2.69 -25.03
C PRO A 199 -0.81 -3.35 -24.09
N GLY A 200 -1.29 -4.07 -23.08
CA GLY A 200 -0.45 -4.77 -22.09
C GLY A 200 -0.24 -4.01 -20.78
N GLY A 201 -0.61 -2.73 -20.71
CA GLY A 201 -0.62 -1.97 -19.46
C GLY A 201 -1.99 -1.93 -18.82
N TYR A 202 -2.08 -2.19 -17.51
CA TYR A 202 -3.33 -2.24 -16.75
C TYR A 202 -3.17 -1.54 -15.41
N PHE A 203 -4.30 -1.10 -14.87
CA PHE A 203 -4.39 -0.61 -13.49
C PHE A 203 -5.47 -1.37 -12.74
N GLN A 204 -5.10 -1.91 -11.57
CA GLN A 204 -6.04 -2.49 -10.62
C GLN A 204 -5.59 -2.15 -9.22
N ARG A 205 -6.35 -1.31 -8.49
CA ARG A 205 -5.96 -0.85 -7.17
C ARG A 205 -5.80 -2.01 -6.18
N TRP A 206 -4.75 -1.93 -5.40
CA TRP A 206 -4.53 -2.66 -4.15
C TRP A 206 -4.55 -1.62 -3.02
N ASN A 207 -5.41 -1.78 -2.04
CA ASN A 207 -5.46 -0.82 -0.94
C ASN A 207 -4.22 -0.92 -0.06
N VAL A 208 -3.61 0.22 0.22
CA VAL A 208 -2.53 0.39 1.20
C VAL A 208 -2.80 1.58 2.11
N HIS A 209 -3.84 2.35 1.80
CA HIS A 209 -4.39 3.44 2.58
C HIS A 209 -5.83 3.10 2.97
N PRO A 210 -6.40 3.75 4.00
CA PRO A 210 -7.71 3.39 4.52
C PRO A 210 -8.83 3.75 3.54
N PRO A 211 -9.79 2.86 3.26
CA PRO A 211 -11.07 3.23 2.69
C PRO A 211 -11.87 4.10 3.68
N LEU A 212 -12.91 4.77 3.21
CA LEU A 212 -13.71 5.70 4.04
C LEU A 212 -14.24 5.05 5.33
N ARG A 213 -14.74 3.81 5.24
CA ARG A 213 -15.24 3.06 6.42
C ARG A 213 -14.19 2.90 7.52
N ASP A 214 -12.93 2.73 7.17
CA ASP A 214 -11.84 2.57 8.14
C ASP A 214 -11.47 3.92 8.76
N GLN A 215 -11.52 5.01 7.97
CA GLN A 215 -11.34 6.37 8.49
C GLN A 215 -12.42 6.70 9.53
N VAL A 216 -13.69 6.43 9.23
CA VAL A 216 -14.81 6.61 10.16
C VAL A 216 -14.61 5.78 11.43
N ARG A 217 -14.27 4.50 11.27
CA ARG A 217 -14.00 3.60 12.42
C ARG A 217 -12.85 4.09 13.29
N MET A 218 -11.80 4.67 12.68
CA MET A 218 -10.69 5.25 13.42
C MET A 218 -11.11 6.49 14.21
N LEU A 219 -11.91 7.39 13.63
CA LEU A 219 -12.46 8.56 14.33
C LEU A 219 -13.32 8.15 15.54
N GLU A 220 -14.18 7.16 15.37
CA GLU A 220 -14.98 6.59 16.47
C GLU A 220 -14.11 5.99 17.57
N ARG A 221 -13.10 5.20 17.21
CA ARG A 221 -12.15 4.57 18.15
C ARG A 221 -11.36 5.59 18.96
N LEU A 222 -10.94 6.67 18.33
CA LEU A 222 -10.25 7.77 19.00
C LEU A 222 -11.17 8.58 19.93
N GLY A 223 -12.48 8.53 19.73
CA GLY A 223 -13.43 9.47 20.32
C GLY A 223 -13.17 10.89 19.81
N ALA A 224 -12.78 11.02 18.54
CA ALA A 224 -12.40 12.30 17.95
C ALA A 224 -13.59 13.28 17.93
N LYS A 225 -13.32 14.52 18.26
CA LYS A 225 -14.26 15.65 18.16
C LYS A 225 -13.95 16.48 16.92
N ARG A 226 -12.69 16.48 16.46
CA ARG A 226 -12.19 17.23 15.32
C ARG A 226 -11.33 16.36 14.42
N PHE A 227 -11.46 16.57 13.12
CA PHE A 227 -10.79 15.81 12.10
C PHE A 227 -10.23 16.69 11.00
N ALA A 228 -8.96 16.47 10.64
CA ALA A 228 -8.32 17.06 9.45
C ALA A 228 -7.97 15.96 8.46
N PRO A 229 -8.55 15.96 7.24
CA PRO A 229 -8.15 15.04 6.18
C PRO A 229 -6.76 15.45 5.64
N ALA A 230 -5.82 14.49 5.63
CA ALA A 230 -4.47 14.66 5.11
C ALA A 230 -4.26 13.83 3.85
N PHE A 231 -3.28 14.22 3.00
CA PHE A 231 -2.86 13.48 1.80
C PHE A 231 -3.94 13.30 0.72
N CYS A 232 -5.04 14.04 0.78
CA CYS A 232 -6.10 14.01 -0.22
C CYS A 232 -6.04 15.25 -1.12
N THR A 233 -6.61 15.11 -2.33
CA THR A 233 -6.62 16.21 -3.33
C THR A 233 -7.86 17.10 -3.21
N GLN A 234 -8.92 16.61 -2.59
CA GLN A 234 -10.21 17.28 -2.42
C GLN A 234 -10.68 17.14 -0.96
N PRO A 235 -9.99 17.77 0.01
CA PRO A 235 -10.35 17.68 1.41
C PRO A 235 -11.74 18.25 1.72
N GLU A 236 -12.25 19.17 0.88
CA GLU A 236 -13.58 19.76 0.97
C GLU A 236 -14.71 18.74 0.82
N ASP A 237 -14.48 17.59 0.18
CA ASP A 237 -15.49 16.55 0.05
C ASP A 237 -15.92 16.01 1.44
N TYR A 238 -15.02 16.04 2.42
CA TYR A 238 -15.32 15.60 3.79
C TYR A 238 -16.22 16.56 4.56
N LEU A 239 -16.40 17.80 4.10
CA LEU A 239 -17.31 18.78 4.75
C LEU A 239 -18.79 18.45 4.54
N ILE A 240 -19.10 17.69 3.49
CA ILE A 240 -20.47 17.30 3.16
C ILE A 240 -20.86 15.92 3.69
N GLU A 241 -19.88 15.15 4.19
CA GLU A 241 -20.13 13.85 4.79
C GLU A 241 -20.51 14.00 6.28
N ASP A 242 -21.51 13.23 6.72
CA ASP A 242 -21.89 13.16 8.14
C ASP A 242 -20.97 12.18 8.88
N LEU A 243 -19.79 12.65 9.25
CA LEU A 243 -18.79 11.84 9.95
C LEU A 243 -18.93 11.88 11.48
N GLY A 244 -19.90 12.61 11.99
CA GLY A 244 -20.11 12.78 13.44
C GLY A 244 -19.02 13.60 14.15
N VAL A 245 -18.13 14.27 13.41
CA VAL A 245 -17.01 15.05 13.92
C VAL A 245 -16.92 16.39 13.21
N GLU A 246 -16.34 17.41 13.85
CA GLU A 246 -16.03 18.68 13.20
C GLU A 246 -14.85 18.49 12.23
N VAL A 247 -15.09 18.68 10.92
CA VAL A 247 -14.05 18.65 9.90
C VAL A 247 -13.41 20.03 9.79
N PHE A 248 -12.09 20.12 9.89
CA PHE A 248 -11.36 21.37 9.69
C PHE A 248 -10.28 21.22 8.63
N MET A 249 -10.12 22.26 7.81
CA MET A 249 -9.07 22.31 6.81
C MET A 249 -7.79 22.83 7.47
N HIS A 250 -6.68 22.14 7.20
CA HIS A 250 -5.38 22.53 7.69
C HIS A 250 -4.92 23.82 6.98
N ASP A 251 -4.74 24.89 7.75
CA ASP A 251 -3.95 26.04 7.32
C ASP A 251 -2.52 25.88 7.89
N PRO A 252 -1.50 25.60 7.05
CA PRO A 252 -0.14 25.36 7.52
C PRO A 252 0.50 26.57 8.24
N VAL A 253 -0.16 27.72 8.21
CA VAL A 253 0.33 28.97 8.82
C VAL A 253 -0.20 29.17 10.26
N ARG A 254 -1.13 28.31 10.75
CA ARG A 254 -1.82 28.48 12.03
C ARG A 254 -1.78 27.24 12.92
N LEU A 255 -0.63 26.62 13.07
CA LEU A 255 -0.38 25.66 14.16
C LEU A 255 -0.03 26.36 15.46
#